data_79ae2a2d1dcdc465207051bfe0007a4c
#
_entry.id   79ae2a2d1dcdc465207051bfe0007a4c
#
_cell.length_a   1.000
_cell.length_b   1.000
_cell.length_c   1.000
_cell.angle_alpha   90.00
_cell.angle_beta   90.00
_cell.angle_gamma   90.00
#
_symmetry.space_group_name_H-M   'P 1'
#
loop_
_entity.id
_entity.type
_entity.pdbx_description
1 polymer ?
#
loop_
_entity_poly.entity_id
_entity_poly.type
_entity_poly.pdbx_seq_one_letter_code
_entity_poly.pdbx_strand_id
1 'polypeptide(L)'
;MIKYPFVVFQTENEGHVFWVAKSRYLKGCIGQGDIQSDAIRELEDNEEAWLETAEKMGIPIPEIPIERVEEFSGKMTLRMAPFVHMQAAHFAEQEGISLNQYINNAVVSQNAAMLAMA
;
A
#
# COMPACT_ATOMS: atom_id res chain seq x y z
N MET A 1 -18.10 12.52 -2.64
CA MET A 1 -17.26 11.44 -3.16
C MET A 1 -15.79 11.74 -2.85
N ILE A 2 -15.09 10.79 -2.23
CA ILE A 2 -13.68 10.96 -1.87
C ILE A 2 -12.81 11.01 -3.12
N LYS A 3 -11.97 12.03 -3.23
CA LYS A 3 -11.11 12.26 -4.41
C LYS A 3 -9.69 11.69 -4.23
N TYR A 4 -9.21 11.66 -2.99
CA TYR A 4 -7.82 11.25 -2.69
C TYR A 4 -7.75 9.81 -2.21
N PRO A 5 -6.69 9.08 -2.57
CA PRO A 5 -6.46 7.74 -2.03
C PRO A 5 -6.43 7.76 -0.50
N PHE A 6 -7.02 6.75 0.11
CA PHE A 6 -7.11 6.64 1.56
C PHE A 6 -6.93 5.19 2.00
N VAL A 7 -6.61 5.01 3.26
CA VAL A 7 -6.52 3.70 3.90
C VAL A 7 -7.57 3.59 4.99
N VAL A 8 -8.07 2.37 5.21
CA VAL A 8 -9.07 2.08 6.25
C VAL A 8 -8.53 0.97 7.12
N PHE A 9 -8.58 1.18 8.43
CA PHE A 9 -8.08 0.20 9.39
C PHE A 9 -8.83 0.31 10.72
N GLN A 10 -8.75 -0.75 11.51
CA GLN A 10 -9.25 -0.74 12.88
C GLN A 10 -8.13 -0.34 13.83
N THR A 11 -8.48 0.38 14.87
CA THR A 11 -7.59 0.70 15.98
C THR A 11 -8.35 0.59 17.29
N GLU A 12 -7.63 0.65 18.38
CA GLU A 12 -8.19 0.54 19.72
C GLU A 12 -7.69 1.70 20.59
N ASN A 13 -8.57 2.26 21.38
CA ASN A 13 -8.24 3.26 22.38
C ASN A 13 -9.02 2.95 23.65
N GLU A 14 -8.32 2.72 24.74
CA GLU A 14 -8.91 2.42 26.05
C GLU A 14 -9.92 1.26 26.00
N GLY A 15 -9.61 0.21 25.24
CA GLY A 15 -10.46 -0.96 25.08
C GLY A 15 -11.59 -0.82 24.07
N HIS A 16 -11.77 0.35 23.49
CA HIS A 16 -12.77 0.57 22.46
C HIS A 16 -12.17 0.42 21.07
N VAL A 17 -12.67 -0.54 20.30
CA VAL A 17 -12.25 -0.79 18.92
C VAL A 17 -13.13 0.02 17.98
N PHE A 18 -12.50 0.73 17.05
CA PHE A 18 -13.21 1.54 16.06
C PHE A 18 -12.47 1.59 14.73
N TRP A 19 -13.12 2.06 13.68
CA TRP A 19 -12.55 2.19 12.36
C TRP A 19 -12.03 3.60 12.11
N VAL A 20 -10.91 3.67 11.40
CA VAL A 20 -10.31 4.93 10.95
C VAL A 20 -10.13 4.88 9.44
N ALA A 21 -10.56 5.93 8.77
CA ALA A 21 -10.26 6.18 7.36
C ALA A 21 -9.31 7.38 7.29
N LYS A 22 -8.14 7.19 6.71
CA LYS A 22 -7.09 8.20 6.69
C LYS A 22 -6.68 8.52 5.27
N SER A 23 -6.71 9.81 4.92
CA SER A 23 -6.21 10.27 3.62
C SER A 23 -4.70 10.05 3.53
N ARG A 24 -4.24 9.57 2.38
CA ARG A 24 -2.81 9.34 2.14
C ARG A 24 -2.06 10.63 1.82
N TYR A 25 -2.74 11.64 1.27
CA TYR A 25 -2.08 12.86 0.78
C TYR A 25 -2.48 14.13 1.53
N LEU A 26 -3.68 14.17 2.09
CA LEU A 26 -4.13 15.33 2.85
C LEU A 26 -3.77 15.14 4.32
N LYS A 27 -2.72 15.85 4.75
CA LYS A 27 -2.18 15.71 6.09
C LYS A 27 -3.20 16.03 7.16
N GLY A 28 -3.40 15.10 8.08
CA GLY A 28 -4.35 15.26 9.18
C GLY A 28 -5.81 15.05 8.82
N CYS A 29 -6.11 14.71 7.57
CA CYS A 29 -7.48 14.44 7.14
C CYS A 29 -7.84 12.99 7.45
N ILE A 30 -8.67 12.77 8.46
CA ILE A 30 -9.11 11.46 8.91
C ILE A 30 -10.61 11.46 9.18
N GLY A 31 -11.20 10.26 9.17
CA GLY A 31 -12.55 10.00 9.63
C GLY A 31 -12.56 8.81 10.56
N GLN A 32 -13.50 8.76 11.48
CA GLN A 32 -13.65 7.70 12.47
C GLN A 32 -15.10 7.24 12.54
N GLY A 33 -15.29 5.98 12.92
CA GLY A 33 -16.61 5.44 13.12
C GLY A 33 -16.59 4.05 13.74
N ASP A 34 -17.71 3.62 14.30
CA ASP A 34 -17.84 2.29 14.88
C ASP A 34 -17.88 1.20 13.81
N ILE A 35 -18.30 1.54 12.61
CA ILE A 35 -18.28 0.67 11.44
C ILE A 35 -17.48 1.35 10.31
N GLN A 36 -17.00 0.54 9.38
CA GLN A 36 -16.15 1.01 8.28
C GLN A 36 -16.80 2.10 7.44
N SER A 37 -18.07 1.95 7.10
CA SER A 37 -18.79 2.92 6.26
C SER A 37 -18.95 4.29 6.94
N ASP A 38 -19.07 4.34 8.25
CA ASP A 38 -19.17 5.60 9.00
C ASP A 38 -17.84 6.34 8.99
N ALA A 39 -16.72 5.62 9.14
CA ALA A 39 -15.39 6.21 9.06
C ALA A 39 -15.13 6.82 7.67
N ILE A 40 -15.54 6.12 6.62
CA ILE A 40 -15.37 6.59 5.23
C ILE A 40 -16.25 7.82 4.98
N ARG A 41 -17.47 7.83 5.46
CA ARG A 41 -18.40 8.96 5.32
C ARG A 41 -17.85 10.21 6.02
N GLU A 42 -17.33 10.06 7.22
CA GLU A 42 -16.71 11.16 7.96
C GLU A 42 -15.45 11.67 7.23
N LEU A 43 -14.65 10.77 6.67
CA LEU A 43 -13.50 11.17 5.86
C LEU A 43 -13.92 11.99 4.64
N GLU A 44 -15.00 11.61 3.98
CA GLU A 44 -15.52 12.34 2.82
C GLU A 44 -15.87 13.78 3.19
N ASP A 45 -16.60 13.98 4.30
CA ASP A 45 -16.95 15.30 4.80
C ASP A 45 -15.70 16.10 5.19
N ASN A 46 -14.76 15.47 5.86
CA ASN A 46 -13.51 16.10 6.30
C ASN A 46 -12.60 16.45 5.14
N GLU A 47 -12.57 15.64 4.08
CA GLU A 47 -11.83 15.95 2.86
C GLU A 47 -12.35 17.23 2.21
N GLU A 48 -13.65 17.34 2.07
CA GLU A 48 -14.31 18.53 1.51
C GLU A 48 -13.96 19.78 2.32
N ALA A 49 -14.05 19.71 3.65
CA ALA A 49 -13.70 20.80 4.55
C ALA A 49 -12.20 21.15 4.45
N TRP A 50 -11.34 20.14 4.35
CA TRP A 50 -9.89 20.33 4.24
C TRP A 50 -9.54 21.09 2.95
N LEU A 51 -10.13 20.69 1.84
CA LEU A 51 -9.91 21.33 0.53
C LEU A 51 -10.43 22.76 0.49
N GLU A 52 -11.60 23.03 1.06
CA GLU A 52 -12.14 24.39 1.17
C GLU A 52 -11.22 25.30 2.01
N THR A 53 -10.76 24.80 3.15
CA THR A 53 -9.86 25.54 4.03
C THR A 53 -8.55 25.84 3.35
N ALA A 54 -7.97 24.84 2.64
CA ALA A 54 -6.72 25.01 1.92
C ALA A 54 -6.83 26.09 0.84
N GLU A 55 -7.93 26.11 0.09
CA GLU A 55 -8.18 27.12 -0.93
C GLU A 55 -8.28 28.52 -0.34
N LYS A 56 -9.03 28.67 0.75
CA LYS A 56 -9.20 29.98 1.44
C LYS A 56 -7.91 30.49 2.04
N MET A 57 -7.08 29.60 2.56
CA MET A 57 -5.83 29.98 3.25
C MET A 57 -4.60 29.99 2.35
N GLY A 58 -4.75 29.65 1.08
CA GLY A 58 -3.65 29.58 0.13
C GLY A 58 -2.68 28.44 0.42
N ILE A 59 -3.14 27.38 1.09
CA ILE A 59 -2.32 26.18 1.35
C ILE A 59 -2.25 25.37 0.07
N PRO A 60 -1.06 24.92 -0.35
CA PRO A 60 -0.93 24.09 -1.55
C PRO A 60 -1.73 22.79 -1.43
N ILE A 61 -2.53 22.50 -2.45
CA ILE A 61 -3.31 21.25 -2.52
C ILE A 61 -2.44 20.20 -3.22
N PRO A 62 -2.18 19.04 -2.56
CA PRO A 62 -1.34 18.02 -3.17
C PRO A 62 -1.94 17.44 -4.45
N GLU A 63 -1.08 17.14 -5.42
CA GLU A 63 -1.49 16.38 -6.61
C GLU A 63 -1.46 14.89 -6.29
N ILE A 64 -2.38 14.14 -6.87
CA ILE A 64 -2.40 12.68 -6.75
C ILE A 64 -1.45 12.10 -7.78
N PRO A 65 -0.37 11.41 -7.37
CA PRO A 65 0.52 10.76 -8.33
C PRO A 65 -0.22 9.63 -9.05
N ILE A 66 0.01 9.54 -10.35
CA ILE A 66 -0.55 8.46 -11.17
C ILE A 66 0.40 7.27 -11.09
N GLU A 67 -0.04 6.20 -10.45
CA GLU A 67 0.69 4.94 -10.41
C GLU A 67 0.36 4.15 -11.68
N ARG A 68 1.40 3.80 -12.44
CA ARG A 68 1.24 3.08 -13.71
C ARG A 68 1.78 1.66 -13.56
N VAL A 69 0.87 0.72 -13.42
CA VAL A 69 1.23 -0.70 -13.33
C VAL A 69 1.91 -1.18 -14.62
N GLU A 70 1.54 -0.60 -15.75
CA GLU A 70 2.09 -0.91 -17.07
C GLU A 70 3.59 -0.62 -17.19
N GLU A 71 4.17 0.20 -16.30
CA GLU A 71 5.61 0.48 -16.27
C GLU A 71 6.41 -0.75 -15.87
N PHE A 72 5.75 -1.72 -15.25
CA PHE A 72 6.38 -2.95 -14.78
C PHE A 72 6.02 -4.10 -15.72
N SER A 73 6.90 -4.38 -16.67
CA SER A 73 6.67 -5.44 -17.69
C SER A 73 6.85 -6.87 -17.15
N GLY A 74 7.48 -7.03 -16.01
CA GLY A 74 7.92 -8.32 -15.51
C GLY A 74 9.25 -8.78 -16.07
N LYS A 75 9.82 -8.04 -17.03
CA LYS A 75 11.14 -8.35 -17.59
C LYS A 75 12.21 -7.54 -16.87
N MET A 76 13.19 -8.23 -16.35
CA MET A 76 14.32 -7.58 -15.69
C MET A 76 15.56 -8.45 -15.74
N THR A 77 16.72 -7.81 -15.65
CA THR A 77 18.00 -8.50 -15.51
C THR A 77 18.41 -8.46 -14.05
N LEU A 78 18.64 -9.63 -13.47
CA LEU A 78 19.01 -9.77 -12.07
C LEU A 78 20.45 -10.25 -11.98
N ARG A 79 21.25 -9.55 -11.18
CA ARG A 79 22.61 -9.98 -10.82
C ARG A 79 22.59 -10.49 -9.39
N MET A 80 23.18 -11.65 -9.17
CA MET A 80 23.30 -12.30 -7.86
C MET A 80 24.75 -12.60 -7.53
N ALA A 81 25.04 -12.74 -6.25
CA ALA A 81 26.29 -13.35 -5.84
C ALA A 81 26.37 -14.78 -6.44
N PRO A 82 27.53 -15.20 -6.99
CA PRO A 82 27.65 -16.52 -7.62
C PRO A 82 27.18 -17.68 -6.75
N PHE A 83 27.45 -17.63 -5.46
CA PHE A 83 27.03 -18.66 -4.51
C PHE A 83 25.50 -18.74 -4.37
N VAL A 84 24.84 -17.60 -4.33
CA VAL A 84 23.36 -17.53 -4.25
C VAL A 84 22.74 -18.05 -5.54
N HIS A 85 23.31 -17.71 -6.68
CA HIS A 85 22.88 -18.22 -8.00
C HIS A 85 22.97 -19.75 -8.05
N MET A 86 24.12 -20.29 -7.62
CA MET A 86 24.34 -21.74 -7.58
C MET A 86 23.31 -22.45 -6.70
N GLN A 87 23.07 -21.94 -5.49
CA GLN A 87 22.08 -22.51 -4.58
C GLN A 87 20.67 -22.46 -5.17
N ALA A 88 20.29 -21.34 -5.75
CA ALA A 88 18.98 -21.17 -6.36
C ALA A 88 18.76 -22.16 -7.51
N ALA A 89 19.76 -22.31 -8.38
CA ALA A 89 19.72 -23.28 -9.49
C ALA A 89 19.58 -24.72 -8.98
N HIS A 90 20.32 -25.07 -7.93
CA HIS A 90 20.25 -26.38 -7.32
C HIS A 90 18.86 -26.70 -6.73
N PHE A 91 18.29 -25.78 -5.97
CA PHE A 91 16.96 -25.95 -5.40
C PHE A 91 15.85 -25.95 -6.46
N ALA A 92 15.99 -25.13 -7.50
CA ALA A 92 15.05 -25.15 -8.63
C ALA A 92 15.03 -26.53 -9.30
N GLU A 93 16.20 -27.11 -9.52
CA GLU A 93 16.31 -28.45 -10.10
C GLU A 93 15.67 -29.51 -9.20
N GLN A 94 15.89 -29.44 -7.89
CA GLN A 94 15.27 -30.36 -6.92
C GLN A 94 13.73 -30.28 -6.93
N GLU A 95 13.20 -29.07 -7.10
CA GLU A 95 11.74 -28.87 -7.17
C GLU A 95 11.17 -29.14 -8.56
N GLY A 96 11.99 -29.35 -9.56
CA GLY A 96 11.55 -29.58 -10.94
C GLY A 96 10.96 -28.35 -11.61
N ILE A 97 11.42 -27.17 -11.23
CA ILE A 97 10.97 -25.87 -11.78
C ILE A 97 12.14 -25.12 -12.40
N SER A 98 11.84 -24.11 -13.21
CA SER A 98 12.88 -23.24 -13.77
C SER A 98 13.50 -22.37 -12.71
N LEU A 99 14.72 -21.88 -12.95
CA LEU A 99 15.35 -20.90 -12.07
C LEU A 99 14.52 -19.62 -11.96
N ASN A 100 13.95 -19.14 -13.06
CA ASN A 100 13.06 -17.99 -13.06
C ASN A 100 11.85 -18.22 -12.17
N GLN A 101 11.24 -19.38 -12.25
CA GLN A 101 10.08 -19.73 -11.40
C GLN A 101 10.49 -19.79 -9.93
N TYR A 102 11.63 -20.36 -9.62
CA TYR A 102 12.16 -20.43 -8.26
C TYR A 102 12.36 -19.03 -7.69
N ILE A 103 13.01 -18.13 -8.44
CA ILE A 103 13.26 -16.75 -8.02
C ILE A 103 11.95 -16.01 -7.84
N ASN A 104 11.01 -16.16 -8.76
CA ASN A 104 9.70 -15.53 -8.66
C ASN A 104 8.96 -15.97 -7.40
N ASN A 105 8.98 -17.26 -7.09
CA ASN A 105 8.35 -17.81 -5.89
C ASN A 105 8.98 -17.23 -4.61
N ALA A 106 10.30 -17.07 -4.59
CA ALA A 106 11.01 -16.49 -3.45
C ALA A 106 10.60 -15.03 -3.23
N VAL A 107 10.50 -14.25 -4.31
CA VAL A 107 10.07 -12.85 -4.23
C VAL A 107 8.60 -12.74 -3.80
N VAL A 108 7.72 -13.57 -4.33
CA VAL A 108 6.31 -13.63 -3.91
C VAL A 108 6.20 -13.91 -2.41
N SER A 109 6.97 -14.88 -1.92
CA SER A 109 7.00 -15.22 -0.49
C SER A 109 7.48 -14.05 0.37
N GLN A 110 8.56 -13.38 -0.05
CA GLN A 110 9.10 -12.23 0.68
C GLN A 110 8.11 -11.05 0.66
N ASN A 111 7.48 -10.78 -0.48
CA ASN A 111 6.50 -9.72 -0.59
C ASN A 111 5.27 -9.98 0.31
N ALA A 112 4.82 -11.23 0.38
CA ALA A 112 3.73 -11.61 1.26
C ALA A 112 4.07 -11.35 2.73
N ALA A 113 5.30 -11.66 3.14
CA ALA A 113 5.78 -11.39 4.50
C ALA A 113 5.81 -9.88 4.80
N MET A 114 6.29 -9.08 3.84
CA MET A 114 6.32 -7.62 4.00
C MET A 114 4.92 -7.02 4.08
N LEU A 115 3.98 -7.50 3.28
CA LEU A 115 2.59 -7.04 3.32
C LEU A 115 1.90 -7.39 4.64
N ALA A 116 2.22 -8.52 5.23
CA ALA A 116 1.69 -8.93 6.54
C ALA A 116 2.20 -8.05 7.69
N MET A 117 3.34 -7.38 7.49
CA MET A 117 3.95 -6.47 8.48
C MET A 117 3.53 -5.01 8.31
N ALA A 118 2.87 -4.70 7.21
CA ALA A 118 2.46 -3.33 6.88
C ALA A 118 1.25 -2.87 7.70
#